data_88b9a7755cd5a9d067a4e83a36c383b2
#
_entry.id   88b9a7755cd5a9d067a4e83a36c383b2
#
_cell.length_a   1.000
_cell.length_b   1.000
_cell.length_c   1.000
_cell.angle_alpha   90.00
_cell.angle_beta   90.00
_cell.angle_gamma   90.00
#
_symmetry.space_group_name_H-M   'P 1'
#
loop_
_entity.id
_entity.type
_entity.pdbx_description
1 polymer ?
#
loop_
_entity_poly.entity_id
_entity_poly.type
_entity_poly.pdbx_seq_one_letter_code
_entity_poly.pdbx_strand_id
1 'polypeptide(L)'
;MHETITVKKYRMHPLITVLLGILGVCLFFIFREVVYRYQLAKALNELSSGGKAGYVILCFFIFLLCMTLVSYSFSDGVKWILDHERFIAIRKSSMEDQTAVRFYQAYKKRVRRINILNQAIMELLLAILIMIFIVKGGSADQYILLVWLVCILSALNPLSRSAKKKEDANRERILLEDCDPLLYFDIFEMFRLDAESRLMRNSIRIKQAIACFYLQDYFEMNRKLDQLEGKLMVIQEAQKILLQGLAALDLQQPERFRACSDALARLETAPGTLTVTRNYLQEVRRDWQGRIDLSGPEPERALPYIQDELRKGKHPVFWMDFTFQLAWVELSQGKKDRARENLQLVAERAGTMAIREKAKQLLNDPEADLKTNKYC
;
A
#
# COMPACT_ATOMS: atom_id res chain seq x y z
N MET A 1 15.55 2.00 19.58
CA MET A 1 14.88 1.19 20.61
C MET A 1 13.46 0.94 20.16
N HIS A 2 13.02 -0.34 20.07
CA HIS A 2 11.67 -0.69 19.64
C HIS A 2 10.83 -0.99 20.87
N GLU A 3 9.67 -0.37 21.00
CA GLU A 3 8.69 -0.72 22.03
C GLU A 3 7.56 -1.53 21.40
N THR A 4 6.99 -2.45 22.18
CA THR A 4 5.97 -3.37 21.70
C THR A 4 4.58 -2.84 22.06
N ILE A 5 3.75 -2.55 21.06
CA ILE A 5 2.35 -2.17 21.26
C ILE A 5 1.44 -3.35 20.95
N THR A 6 0.45 -3.54 21.80
CA THR A 6 -0.62 -4.50 21.58
C THR A 6 -1.71 -3.87 20.71
N VAL A 7 -1.93 -4.38 19.51
CA VAL A 7 -3.05 -3.97 18.66
C VAL A 7 -4.07 -5.08 18.61
N LYS A 8 -5.28 -4.75 19.06
CA LYS A 8 -6.41 -5.68 18.99
C LYS A 8 -6.88 -5.85 17.55
N LYS A 9 -6.77 -7.06 17.04
CA LYS A 9 -7.31 -7.45 15.72
C LYS A 9 -8.59 -8.25 15.98
N TYR A 10 -9.73 -7.64 15.69
CA TYR A 10 -11.01 -8.32 15.76
C TYR A 10 -11.21 -9.24 14.56
N ARG A 11 -11.32 -10.55 14.81
CA ARG A 11 -11.74 -11.55 13.81
C ARG A 11 -12.92 -12.31 14.37
N MET A 12 -13.97 -12.42 13.59
CA MET A 12 -15.07 -13.32 13.93
C MET A 12 -14.60 -14.78 13.87
N HIS A 13 -15.06 -15.59 14.83
CA HIS A 13 -14.74 -17.02 14.82
C HIS A 13 -15.20 -17.64 13.48
N PRO A 14 -14.35 -18.39 12.77
CA PRO A 14 -14.68 -18.94 11.45
C PRO A 14 -15.98 -19.75 11.47
N LEU A 15 -16.27 -20.41 12.58
CA LEU A 15 -17.50 -21.17 12.77
C LEU A 15 -18.76 -20.28 12.71
N ILE A 16 -18.73 -19.09 13.35
CA ILE A 16 -19.85 -18.13 13.33
C ILE A 16 -20.04 -17.58 11.91
N THR A 17 -18.95 -17.32 11.19
CA THR A 17 -19.00 -16.87 9.80
C THR A 17 -19.67 -17.90 8.91
N VAL A 18 -19.29 -19.18 9.04
CA VAL A 18 -19.90 -20.29 8.31
C VAL A 18 -21.38 -20.45 8.69
N LEU A 19 -21.70 -20.39 9.98
CA LEU A 19 -23.09 -20.51 10.46
C LEU A 19 -24.00 -19.38 9.92
N LEU A 20 -23.52 -18.13 9.89
CA LEU A 20 -24.26 -17.01 9.30
C LEU A 20 -24.46 -17.20 7.79
N GLY A 21 -23.45 -17.71 7.09
CA GLY A 21 -23.55 -18.03 5.66
C GLY A 21 -24.61 -19.12 5.42
N ILE A 22 -24.56 -20.20 6.18
CA ILE A 22 -25.54 -21.29 6.11
C ILE A 22 -26.94 -20.76 6.43
N LEU A 23 -27.09 -19.96 7.49
CA LEU A 23 -28.37 -19.36 7.86
C LEU A 23 -28.94 -18.49 6.73
N GLY A 24 -28.13 -17.65 6.11
CA GLY A 24 -28.54 -16.83 4.97
C GLY A 24 -29.00 -17.67 3.77
N VAL A 25 -28.26 -18.74 3.45
CA VAL A 25 -28.61 -19.67 2.38
C VAL A 25 -29.90 -20.43 2.73
N CYS A 26 -30.05 -20.94 3.96
CA CYS A 26 -31.26 -21.62 4.41
C CYS A 26 -32.49 -20.69 4.34
N LEU A 27 -32.37 -19.46 4.82
CA LEU A 27 -33.44 -18.46 4.74
C LEU A 27 -33.80 -18.15 3.29
N PHE A 28 -32.83 -18.09 2.38
CA PHE A 28 -33.07 -17.90 0.96
C PHE A 28 -33.87 -19.06 0.35
N PHE A 29 -33.52 -20.33 0.67
CA PHE A 29 -34.26 -21.48 0.19
C PHE A 29 -35.66 -21.58 0.79
N ILE A 30 -35.82 -21.28 2.08
CA ILE A 30 -37.14 -21.21 2.73
C ILE A 30 -38.00 -20.14 2.05
N PHE A 31 -37.45 -18.96 1.83
CA PHE A 31 -38.16 -17.89 1.15
C PHE A 31 -38.56 -18.28 -0.27
N ARG A 32 -37.65 -18.89 -1.05
CA ARG A 32 -37.93 -19.40 -2.40
C ARG A 32 -39.05 -20.41 -2.38
N GLU A 33 -39.02 -21.36 -1.44
CA GLU A 33 -40.02 -22.43 -1.33
C GLU A 33 -41.40 -21.86 -0.94
N VAL A 34 -41.43 -20.91 -0.02
CA VAL A 34 -42.67 -20.18 0.35
C VAL A 34 -43.23 -19.44 -0.85
N VAL A 35 -42.39 -18.70 -1.60
CA VAL A 35 -42.79 -18.02 -2.82
C VAL A 35 -43.34 -18.96 -3.87
N TYR A 36 -42.73 -20.14 -4.02
CA TYR A 36 -43.14 -21.15 -5.01
C TYR A 36 -44.41 -21.91 -4.61
N ARG A 37 -44.51 -22.41 -3.36
CA ARG A 37 -45.63 -23.20 -2.89
C ARG A 37 -46.94 -22.42 -2.77
N TYR A 38 -46.87 -21.18 -2.35
CA TYR A 38 -48.08 -20.34 -2.22
C TYR A 38 -48.58 -19.79 -3.55
N GLN A 39 -48.08 -20.29 -4.69
CA GLN A 39 -48.47 -19.77 -6.03
C GLN A 39 -48.62 -18.25 -6.00
N LEU A 40 -47.62 -17.59 -5.57
CA LEU A 40 -47.59 -16.16 -5.23
C LEU A 40 -48.13 -15.29 -6.36
N ALA A 41 -47.87 -15.69 -7.61
CA ALA A 41 -48.46 -15.01 -8.79
C ALA A 41 -49.99 -15.04 -8.79
N LYS A 42 -50.58 -16.12 -8.25
CA LYS A 42 -52.05 -16.28 -8.17
C LYS A 42 -52.64 -15.42 -7.04
N ALA A 43 -52.00 -15.46 -5.86
CA ALA A 43 -52.36 -14.60 -4.73
C ALA A 43 -52.16 -13.11 -5.02
N LEU A 44 -51.12 -12.73 -5.76
CA LEU A 44 -50.91 -11.32 -6.21
C LEU A 44 -52.00 -10.83 -7.15
N ASN A 45 -52.62 -11.72 -7.97
CA ASN A 45 -53.70 -11.29 -8.88
C ASN A 45 -55.01 -11.01 -8.14
N GLU A 46 -55.23 -11.63 -6.98
CA GLU A 46 -56.43 -11.47 -6.15
C GLU A 46 -56.33 -10.30 -5.14
N LEU A 47 -55.15 -9.79 -4.89
CA LEU A 47 -54.93 -8.68 -3.95
C LEU A 47 -55.25 -7.31 -4.59
N SER A 48 -55.78 -6.40 -3.78
CA SER A 48 -55.94 -4.97 -4.19
C SER A 48 -54.55 -4.35 -4.52
N SER A 49 -54.54 -3.27 -5.30
CA SER A 49 -53.29 -2.61 -5.71
C SER A 49 -52.39 -2.24 -4.54
N GLY A 50 -52.94 -1.85 -3.39
CA GLY A 50 -52.17 -1.56 -2.15
C GLY A 50 -51.62 -2.82 -1.50
N GLY A 51 -52.33 -3.95 -1.50
CA GLY A 51 -51.85 -5.23 -0.99
C GLY A 51 -50.72 -5.80 -1.82
N LYS A 52 -50.75 -5.64 -3.14
CA LYS A 52 -49.66 -6.04 -4.05
C LYS A 52 -48.36 -5.28 -3.73
N ALA A 53 -48.47 -3.96 -3.56
CA ALA A 53 -47.32 -3.13 -3.21
C ALA A 53 -46.70 -3.52 -1.85
N GLY A 54 -47.53 -3.72 -0.82
CA GLY A 54 -47.08 -4.12 0.52
C GLY A 54 -46.38 -5.46 0.52
N TYR A 55 -46.93 -6.43 -0.23
CA TYR A 55 -46.33 -7.75 -0.34
C TYR A 55 -44.99 -7.75 -1.09
N VAL A 56 -44.90 -7.03 -2.19
CA VAL A 56 -43.66 -6.86 -2.95
C VAL A 56 -42.55 -6.21 -2.07
N ILE A 57 -42.95 -5.20 -1.28
CA ILE A 57 -42.05 -4.55 -0.34
C ILE A 57 -41.56 -5.54 0.73
N LEU A 58 -42.43 -6.38 1.30
CA LEU A 58 -42.05 -7.37 2.30
C LEU A 58 -41.07 -8.41 1.72
N CYS A 59 -41.35 -8.95 0.55
CA CYS A 59 -40.46 -9.87 -0.15
C CYS A 59 -39.08 -9.26 -0.42
N PHE A 60 -39.07 -8.01 -0.80
CA PHE A 60 -37.84 -7.25 -1.00
C PHE A 60 -37.01 -7.15 0.28
N PHE A 61 -37.62 -6.81 1.42
CA PHE A 61 -36.90 -6.72 2.69
C PHE A 61 -36.38 -8.09 3.17
N ILE A 62 -37.14 -9.17 3.02
CA ILE A 62 -36.68 -10.52 3.38
C ILE A 62 -35.50 -10.93 2.51
N PHE A 63 -35.58 -10.68 1.20
CA PHE A 63 -34.49 -10.97 0.28
C PHE A 63 -33.23 -10.16 0.64
N LEU A 64 -33.39 -8.87 0.90
CA LEU A 64 -32.30 -7.97 1.32
C LEU A 64 -31.65 -8.46 2.62
N LEU A 65 -32.43 -8.93 3.58
CA LEU A 65 -31.92 -9.53 4.81
C LEU A 65 -31.10 -10.80 4.54
N CYS A 66 -31.61 -11.72 3.71
CA CYS A 66 -30.90 -12.94 3.32
C CYS A 66 -29.57 -12.62 2.64
N MET A 67 -29.57 -11.69 1.69
CA MET A 67 -28.37 -11.26 0.97
C MET A 67 -27.36 -10.58 1.90
N THR A 68 -27.83 -9.74 2.83
CA THR A 68 -26.97 -9.11 3.82
C THR A 68 -26.30 -10.14 4.70
N LEU A 69 -27.00 -11.17 5.18
CA LEU A 69 -26.45 -12.26 5.98
C LEU A 69 -25.38 -13.06 5.21
N VAL A 70 -25.66 -13.38 3.94
CA VAL A 70 -24.69 -14.09 3.08
C VAL A 70 -23.48 -13.20 2.79
N SER A 71 -23.68 -11.97 2.40
CA SER A 71 -22.61 -11.00 2.13
C SER A 71 -21.74 -10.75 3.36
N TYR A 72 -22.36 -10.59 4.53
CA TYR A 72 -21.63 -10.44 5.78
C TYR A 72 -20.76 -11.65 6.12
N SER A 73 -21.19 -12.86 5.79
CA SER A 73 -20.38 -14.05 6.04
C SER A 73 -19.14 -14.15 5.14
N PHE A 74 -19.19 -13.54 3.95
CA PHE A 74 -18.07 -13.51 3.00
C PHE A 74 -17.26 -12.21 3.03
N SER A 75 -17.75 -11.15 3.69
CA SER A 75 -17.08 -9.85 3.71
C SER A 75 -16.05 -9.74 4.83
N ASP A 76 -14.99 -8.97 4.56
CA ASP A 76 -14.01 -8.58 5.59
C ASP A 76 -14.64 -7.81 6.77
N GLY A 77 -15.87 -7.31 6.62
CA GLY A 77 -16.62 -6.60 7.66
C GLY A 77 -16.98 -7.48 8.85
N VAL A 78 -17.21 -8.77 8.62
CA VAL A 78 -17.57 -9.76 9.66
C VAL A 78 -16.33 -10.33 10.35
N LYS A 79 -15.18 -10.37 9.70
CA LYS A 79 -13.88 -10.72 10.33
C LYS A 79 -13.48 -9.78 11.49
N TRP A 80 -14.35 -8.87 11.82
CA TRP A 80 -14.12 -7.70 12.68
C TRP A 80 -14.49 -7.89 14.16
N ILE A 81 -15.19 -8.95 14.51
CA ILE A 81 -15.88 -9.03 15.82
C ILE A 81 -15.12 -9.82 16.89
N LEU A 82 -14.06 -10.56 16.54
CA LEU A 82 -13.32 -11.36 17.52
C LEU A 82 -11.82 -11.07 17.55
N ASP A 83 -11.36 -10.96 18.76
CA ASP A 83 -10.10 -10.40 19.20
C ASP A 83 -8.91 -11.35 18.98
N HIS A 84 -7.88 -10.90 18.26
CA HIS A 84 -6.54 -11.44 18.38
C HIS A 84 -5.58 -10.31 18.68
N GLU A 85 -5.04 -10.33 19.89
CA GLU A 85 -3.95 -9.43 20.25
C GLU A 85 -2.71 -9.79 19.46
N ARG A 86 -2.18 -8.85 18.69
CA ARG A 86 -0.89 -8.97 18.03
C ARG A 86 0.04 -7.88 18.53
N PHE A 87 1.24 -8.30 18.92
CA PHE A 87 2.28 -7.40 19.33
C PHE A 87 3.00 -6.81 18.11
N ILE A 88 3.17 -5.51 18.10
CA ILE A 88 3.90 -4.78 17.08
C ILE A 88 5.04 -4.04 17.74
N ALA A 89 6.23 -4.17 17.16
CA ALA A 89 7.35 -3.34 17.54
C ALA A 89 7.28 -2.02 16.77
N ILE A 90 7.01 -0.91 17.45
CA ILE A 90 6.99 0.44 16.88
C ILE A 90 8.18 1.22 17.40
N ARG A 91 8.76 2.09 16.57
CA ARG A 91 9.85 2.97 16.99
C ARG A 91 9.34 3.99 18.01
N LYS A 92 10.17 4.30 19.01
CA LYS A 92 9.80 5.13 20.15
C LYS A 92 9.24 6.50 19.76
N SER A 93 9.77 7.11 18.69
CA SER A 93 9.34 8.42 18.21
C SER A 93 7.87 8.48 17.73
N SER A 94 7.38 7.40 17.11
CA SER A 94 5.97 7.35 16.68
C SER A 94 5.03 6.94 17.79
N MET A 95 5.56 6.37 18.89
CA MET A 95 4.77 6.03 20.06
C MET A 95 4.45 7.25 20.92
N GLU A 96 5.40 8.16 21.11
CA GLU A 96 5.20 9.35 21.94
C GLU A 96 3.97 10.13 21.49
N ASP A 97 3.74 10.24 20.17
CA ASP A 97 2.59 10.94 19.59
C ASP A 97 1.45 10.00 19.16
N GLN A 98 1.64 8.70 19.21
CA GLN A 98 0.70 7.71 18.68
C GLN A 98 0.27 7.97 17.21
N THR A 99 1.08 8.69 16.46
CA THR A 99 0.71 9.20 15.11
C THR A 99 0.47 8.06 14.14
N ALA A 100 1.35 7.05 14.11
CA ALA A 100 1.18 5.87 13.25
C ALA A 100 -0.10 5.09 13.59
N VAL A 101 -0.40 4.93 14.89
CA VAL A 101 -1.60 4.23 15.37
C VAL A 101 -2.86 5.01 14.99
N ARG A 102 -2.87 6.33 15.19
CA ARG A 102 -3.99 7.21 14.82
C ARG A 102 -4.24 7.18 13.31
N PHE A 103 -3.16 7.25 12.51
CA PHE A 103 -3.24 7.14 11.05
C PHE A 103 -3.85 5.82 10.63
N TYR A 104 -3.36 4.70 11.16
CA TYR A 104 -3.86 3.37 10.84
C TYR A 104 -5.34 3.19 11.24
N GLN A 105 -5.73 3.64 12.44
CA GLN A 105 -7.13 3.59 12.88
C GLN A 105 -8.05 4.44 12.00
N ALA A 106 -7.62 5.65 11.63
CA ALA A 106 -8.37 6.52 10.72
C ALA A 106 -8.52 5.89 9.34
N TYR A 107 -7.45 5.27 8.80
CA TYR A 107 -7.48 4.50 7.56
C TYR A 107 -8.50 3.36 7.64
N LYS A 108 -8.42 2.52 8.67
CA LYS A 108 -9.35 1.39 8.88
C LYS A 108 -10.80 1.86 8.93
N LYS A 109 -11.07 2.95 9.64
CA LYS A 109 -12.43 3.53 9.75
C LYS A 109 -12.92 4.02 8.39
N ARG A 110 -12.07 4.68 7.58
CA ARG A 110 -12.44 5.14 6.23
C ARG A 110 -12.69 3.98 5.27
N VAL A 111 -11.78 3.04 5.17
CA VAL A 111 -11.91 1.85 4.32
C VAL A 111 -13.15 1.05 4.68
N ARG A 112 -13.42 0.86 5.98
CA ARG A 112 -14.64 0.20 6.44
C ARG A 112 -15.92 0.91 5.97
N ARG A 113 -15.99 2.24 6.13
CA ARG A 113 -17.17 3.02 5.67
C ARG A 113 -17.39 2.86 4.17
N ILE A 114 -16.32 2.91 3.38
CA ILE A 114 -16.38 2.75 1.94
C ILE A 114 -16.83 1.34 1.56
N ASN A 115 -16.31 0.31 2.22
CA ASN A 115 -16.71 -1.08 1.96
C ASN A 115 -18.17 -1.31 2.32
N ILE A 116 -18.65 -0.79 3.47
CA ILE A 116 -20.06 -0.90 3.88
C ILE A 116 -20.97 -0.17 2.88
N LEU A 117 -20.64 1.08 2.51
CA LEU A 117 -21.42 1.85 1.54
C LEU A 117 -21.47 1.14 0.19
N ASN A 118 -20.34 0.64 -0.25
CA ASN A 118 -20.22 -0.10 -1.49
C ASN A 118 -21.05 -1.39 -1.49
N GLN A 119 -21.00 -2.15 -0.41
CA GLN A 119 -21.80 -3.34 -0.22
C GLN A 119 -23.30 -3.00 -0.23
N ALA A 120 -23.72 -1.95 0.50
CA ALA A 120 -25.10 -1.51 0.51
C ALA A 120 -25.61 -1.09 -0.89
N ILE A 121 -24.79 -0.37 -1.67
CA ILE A 121 -25.13 -0.01 -3.05
C ILE A 121 -25.29 -1.25 -3.93
N MET A 122 -24.38 -2.22 -3.81
CA MET A 122 -24.46 -3.46 -4.59
C MET A 122 -25.67 -4.31 -4.22
N GLU A 123 -25.99 -4.42 -2.93
CA GLU A 123 -27.19 -5.12 -2.45
C GLU A 123 -28.46 -4.42 -2.94
N LEU A 124 -28.51 -3.10 -2.89
CA LEU A 124 -29.64 -2.33 -3.42
C LEU A 124 -29.83 -2.51 -4.93
N LEU A 125 -28.75 -2.45 -5.71
CA LEU A 125 -28.79 -2.67 -7.15
C LEU A 125 -29.28 -4.09 -7.48
N LEU A 126 -28.76 -5.10 -6.76
CA LEU A 126 -29.20 -6.47 -6.93
C LEU A 126 -30.69 -6.63 -6.62
N ALA A 127 -31.13 -6.04 -5.52
CA ALA A 127 -32.53 -6.08 -5.11
C ALA A 127 -33.45 -5.41 -6.16
N ILE A 128 -33.07 -4.25 -6.69
CA ILE A 128 -33.81 -3.57 -7.77
C ILE A 128 -33.86 -4.45 -9.03
N LEU A 129 -32.77 -5.07 -9.43
CA LEU A 129 -32.70 -5.93 -10.59
C LEU A 129 -33.61 -7.17 -10.42
N ILE A 130 -33.60 -7.81 -9.24
CA ILE A 130 -34.48 -8.94 -8.96
C ILE A 130 -35.95 -8.51 -8.97
N MET A 131 -36.27 -7.34 -8.44
CA MET A 131 -37.64 -6.79 -8.49
C MET A 131 -38.12 -6.59 -9.93
N ILE A 132 -37.31 -5.96 -10.78
CA ILE A 132 -37.64 -5.77 -12.21
C ILE A 132 -37.89 -7.13 -12.85
N PHE A 133 -37.14 -8.14 -12.47
CA PHE A 133 -37.19 -9.47 -13.01
C PHE A 133 -38.46 -10.23 -12.60
N ILE A 134 -38.82 -10.17 -11.30
CA ILE A 134 -40.06 -10.77 -10.78
C ILE A 134 -41.26 -10.14 -11.46
N VAL A 135 -41.28 -8.83 -11.63
CA VAL A 135 -42.39 -8.07 -12.27
C VAL A 135 -42.52 -8.43 -13.74
N LYS A 136 -41.43 -8.70 -14.45
CA LYS A 136 -41.44 -9.03 -15.89
C LYS A 136 -41.54 -10.54 -16.20
N GLY A 137 -41.61 -11.43 -15.20
CA GLY A 137 -41.79 -12.87 -15.42
C GLY A 137 -40.58 -13.55 -16.11
N GLY A 138 -39.39 -13.27 -15.66
CA GLY A 138 -38.14 -13.75 -16.28
C GLY A 138 -37.91 -15.27 -16.19
N SER A 139 -37.20 -15.83 -17.17
CA SER A 139 -36.81 -17.23 -17.22
C SER A 139 -35.61 -17.54 -16.29
N ALA A 140 -35.42 -18.84 -15.93
CA ALA A 140 -34.32 -19.27 -15.08
C ALA A 140 -32.92 -18.88 -15.62
N ASP A 141 -32.75 -18.90 -16.94
CA ASP A 141 -31.47 -18.54 -17.58
C ASP A 141 -31.12 -17.06 -17.39
N GLN A 142 -32.12 -16.22 -17.34
CA GLN A 142 -31.94 -14.79 -17.09
C GLN A 142 -31.52 -14.52 -15.64
N TYR A 143 -31.93 -15.37 -14.65
CA TYR A 143 -31.42 -15.28 -13.26
C TYR A 143 -29.95 -15.58 -13.17
N ILE A 144 -29.46 -16.57 -13.89
CA ILE A 144 -28.05 -16.91 -13.95
C ILE A 144 -27.27 -15.70 -14.53
N LEU A 145 -27.75 -15.12 -15.59
CA LEU A 145 -27.13 -13.96 -16.23
C LEU A 145 -27.10 -12.76 -15.29
N LEU A 146 -28.15 -12.54 -14.50
CA LEU A 146 -28.22 -11.49 -13.48
C LEU A 146 -27.21 -11.69 -12.37
N VAL A 147 -27.07 -12.91 -11.85
CA VAL A 147 -26.06 -13.25 -10.83
C VAL A 147 -24.66 -13.00 -11.37
N TRP A 148 -24.39 -13.44 -12.60
CA TRP A 148 -23.11 -13.16 -13.27
C TRP A 148 -22.83 -11.67 -13.43
N LEU A 149 -23.82 -10.89 -13.84
CA LEU A 149 -23.70 -9.43 -13.98
C LEU A 149 -23.35 -8.78 -12.64
N VAL A 150 -24.00 -9.19 -11.55
CA VAL A 150 -23.69 -8.69 -10.20
C VAL A 150 -22.30 -9.08 -9.74
N CYS A 151 -21.88 -10.32 -10.00
CA CYS A 151 -20.51 -10.75 -9.71
C CYS A 151 -19.48 -9.92 -10.49
N ILE A 152 -19.73 -9.65 -11.76
CA ILE A 152 -18.85 -8.83 -12.61
C ILE A 152 -18.82 -7.38 -12.09
N LEU A 153 -19.98 -6.78 -11.78
CA LEU A 153 -20.06 -5.41 -11.25
C LEU A 153 -19.36 -5.32 -9.89
N SER A 154 -19.49 -6.34 -9.03
CA SER A 154 -18.77 -6.41 -7.74
C SER A 154 -17.26 -6.49 -7.94
N ALA A 155 -16.79 -7.30 -8.90
CA ALA A 155 -15.38 -7.44 -9.23
C ALA A 155 -14.78 -6.17 -9.86
N LEU A 156 -15.58 -5.43 -10.61
CA LEU A 156 -15.17 -4.21 -11.32
C LEU A 156 -15.34 -2.93 -10.50
N ASN A 157 -15.79 -3.02 -9.25
CA ASN A 157 -16.20 -1.87 -8.44
C ASN A 157 -15.20 -0.71 -8.45
N PRO A 158 -15.46 0.38 -9.18
CA PRO A 158 -14.52 1.49 -9.34
C PRO A 158 -14.39 2.34 -8.06
N LEU A 159 -15.43 2.42 -7.23
CA LEU A 159 -15.43 3.25 -6.01
C LEU A 159 -14.45 2.69 -4.97
N SER A 160 -14.48 1.38 -4.72
CA SER A 160 -13.55 0.73 -3.79
C SER A 160 -12.09 0.82 -4.28
N ARG A 161 -11.87 0.68 -5.60
CA ARG A 161 -10.53 0.82 -6.19
C ARG A 161 -10.01 2.25 -6.12
N SER A 162 -10.85 3.23 -6.45
CA SER A 162 -10.50 4.66 -6.38
C SER A 162 -10.17 5.07 -4.94
N ALA A 163 -10.99 4.64 -3.97
CA ALA A 163 -10.74 4.92 -2.57
C ALA A 163 -9.45 4.28 -2.05
N LYS A 164 -9.19 3.01 -2.40
CA LYS A 164 -7.92 2.34 -2.06
C LYS A 164 -6.73 3.08 -2.68
N LYS A 165 -6.81 3.46 -3.96
CA LYS A 165 -5.76 4.22 -4.63
C LYS A 165 -5.50 5.56 -3.95
N LYS A 166 -6.53 6.28 -3.53
CA LYS A 166 -6.40 7.54 -2.79
C LYS A 166 -5.72 7.34 -1.43
N GLU A 167 -6.08 6.28 -0.71
CA GLU A 167 -5.45 5.96 0.58
C GLU A 167 -4.00 5.47 0.43
N ASP A 168 -3.69 4.76 -0.66
CA ASP A 168 -2.30 4.41 -1.00
C ASP A 168 -1.48 5.67 -1.29
N ALA A 169 -2.03 6.62 -2.05
CA ALA A 169 -1.38 7.92 -2.30
C ALA A 169 -1.17 8.72 -1.00
N ASN A 170 -2.13 8.72 -0.08
CA ASN A 170 -1.99 9.38 1.22
C ASN A 170 -0.85 8.78 2.06
N ARG A 171 -0.63 7.46 1.98
CA ARG A 171 0.49 6.80 2.66
C ARG A 171 1.82 7.16 2.02
N GLU A 172 1.89 7.10 0.69
CA GLU A 172 3.11 7.45 -0.05
C GLU A 172 3.50 8.92 0.19
N ARG A 173 2.53 9.81 0.37
CA ARG A 173 2.75 11.22 0.66
C ARG A 173 3.64 11.44 1.88
N ILE A 174 3.50 10.64 2.93
CA ILE A 174 4.29 10.76 4.16
C ILE A 174 5.79 10.66 3.88
N LEU A 175 6.20 9.72 3.01
CA LEU A 175 7.58 9.62 2.60
C LEU A 175 7.93 10.66 1.54
N LEU A 176 7.10 10.75 0.50
CA LEU A 176 7.45 11.50 -0.72
C LEU A 176 7.35 13.01 -0.56
N GLU A 177 6.38 13.52 0.22
CA GLU A 177 6.12 14.95 0.40
C GLU A 177 6.55 15.46 1.78
N ASP A 178 6.22 14.68 2.84
CA ASP A 178 6.52 15.11 4.21
C ASP A 178 7.96 14.73 4.64
N CYS A 179 8.69 13.97 3.82
CA CYS A 179 10.07 13.51 4.06
C CYS A 179 10.21 12.80 5.43
N ASP A 180 9.18 12.02 5.82
CA ASP A 180 9.16 11.32 7.11
C ASP A 180 9.26 9.79 6.96
N PRO A 181 10.46 9.24 6.65
CA PRO A 181 10.66 7.80 6.53
C PRO A 181 10.44 7.03 7.85
N LEU A 182 10.59 7.68 9.00
CA LEU A 182 10.37 7.05 10.29
C LEU A 182 8.88 6.72 10.50
N LEU A 183 8.01 7.72 10.32
CA LEU A 183 6.56 7.53 10.40
C LEU A 183 6.05 6.58 9.31
N TYR A 184 6.61 6.70 8.09
CA TYR A 184 6.27 5.80 6.98
C TYR A 184 6.57 4.34 7.32
N PHE A 185 7.75 4.05 7.88
CA PHE A 185 8.12 2.71 8.33
C PHE A 185 7.11 2.14 9.33
N ASP A 186 6.77 2.92 10.37
CA ASP A 186 5.87 2.49 11.43
C ASP A 186 4.44 2.27 10.93
N ILE A 187 3.95 3.12 10.03
CA ILE A 187 2.66 2.91 9.38
C ILE A 187 2.63 1.57 8.63
N PHE A 188 3.68 1.25 7.86
CA PHE A 188 3.73 -0.03 7.15
C PHE A 188 3.90 -1.23 8.10
N GLU A 189 4.53 -1.06 9.27
CA GLU A 189 4.53 -2.10 10.30
C GLU A 189 3.12 -2.39 10.82
N MET A 190 2.26 -1.36 10.98
CA MET A 190 0.85 -1.54 11.32
C MET A 190 0.09 -2.31 10.23
N PHE A 191 0.34 -1.98 8.95
CA PHE A 191 -0.28 -2.67 7.82
C PHE A 191 0.18 -4.12 7.65
N ARG A 192 1.38 -4.47 8.10
CA ARG A 192 1.91 -5.84 8.06
C ARG A 192 0.99 -6.83 8.76
N LEU A 193 0.27 -6.40 9.79
CA LEU A 193 -0.69 -7.25 10.51
C LEU A 193 -1.87 -7.70 9.67
N ASP A 194 -2.30 -6.85 8.72
CA ASP A 194 -3.43 -7.12 7.84
C ASP A 194 -3.03 -7.79 6.54
N ALA A 195 -1.72 -7.98 6.30
CA ALA A 195 -1.20 -8.54 5.07
C ALA A 195 -1.45 -10.05 5.01
N GLU A 196 -2.57 -10.45 4.40
CA GLU A 196 -2.95 -11.86 4.25
C GLU A 196 -2.15 -12.55 3.14
N SER A 197 -1.95 -11.87 2.00
CA SER A 197 -1.23 -12.43 0.87
C SER A 197 0.29 -12.23 0.96
N ARG A 198 1.04 -13.21 0.44
CA ARG A 198 2.50 -13.10 0.29
C ARG A 198 2.90 -11.84 -0.50
N LEU A 199 2.18 -11.54 -1.59
CA LEU A 199 2.44 -10.38 -2.42
C LEU A 199 2.33 -9.07 -1.64
N MET A 200 1.30 -8.95 -0.79
CA MET A 200 1.10 -7.79 0.06
C MET A 200 2.18 -7.69 1.14
N ARG A 201 2.56 -8.81 1.78
CA ARG A 201 3.66 -8.84 2.76
C ARG A 201 4.97 -8.40 2.14
N ASN A 202 5.32 -8.91 0.95
CA ASN A 202 6.53 -8.52 0.24
C ASN A 202 6.50 -7.03 -0.13
N SER A 203 5.37 -6.50 -0.62
CA SER A 203 5.23 -5.07 -0.93
C SER A 203 5.46 -4.21 0.31
N ILE A 204 4.90 -4.59 1.46
CA ILE A 204 5.10 -3.87 2.73
C ILE A 204 6.57 -3.89 3.15
N ARG A 205 7.24 -5.05 3.09
CA ARG A 205 8.66 -5.17 3.45
C ARG A 205 9.56 -4.32 2.57
N ILE A 206 9.28 -4.24 1.27
CA ILE A 206 10.01 -3.36 0.35
C ILE A 206 9.79 -1.89 0.73
N LYS A 207 8.56 -1.48 1.04
CA LYS A 207 8.26 -0.11 1.49
C LYS A 207 9.00 0.23 2.79
N GLN A 208 9.07 -0.70 3.73
CA GLN A 208 9.86 -0.55 4.94
C GLN A 208 11.36 -0.46 4.66
N ALA A 209 11.86 -1.28 3.72
CA ALA A 209 13.26 -1.22 3.30
C ALA A 209 13.62 0.13 2.65
N ILE A 210 12.72 0.71 1.84
CA ILE A 210 12.87 2.06 1.28
C ILE A 210 12.96 3.10 2.41
N ALA A 211 12.10 3.02 3.42
CA ALA A 211 12.17 3.91 4.58
C ALA A 211 13.51 3.79 5.32
N CYS A 212 13.97 2.55 5.56
CA CYS A 212 15.26 2.29 6.18
C CYS A 212 16.45 2.85 5.36
N PHE A 213 16.35 2.82 4.03
CA PHE A 213 17.36 3.43 3.16
C PHE A 213 17.48 4.94 3.43
N TYR A 214 16.37 5.68 3.47
CA TYR A 214 16.40 7.11 3.79
C TYR A 214 16.79 7.44 5.24
N LEU A 215 16.64 6.46 6.14
CA LEU A 215 17.15 6.52 7.52
C LEU A 215 18.63 6.10 7.62
N GLN A 216 19.23 5.61 6.54
CA GLN A 216 20.56 4.98 6.50
C GLN A 216 20.70 3.81 7.49
N ASP A 217 19.61 3.18 7.88
CA ASP A 217 19.58 1.96 8.68
C ASP A 217 19.69 0.74 7.75
N TYR A 218 20.87 0.54 7.19
CA TYR A 218 21.14 -0.54 6.21
C TYR A 218 21.03 -1.94 6.82
N PHE A 219 21.21 -2.07 8.13
CA PHE A 219 21.02 -3.34 8.81
C PHE A 219 19.54 -3.75 8.78
N GLU A 220 18.66 -2.88 9.24
CA GLU A 220 17.23 -3.14 9.22
C GLU A 220 16.68 -3.24 7.80
N MET A 221 17.19 -2.44 6.87
CA MET A 221 16.84 -2.53 5.44
C MET A 221 17.12 -3.93 4.90
N ASN A 222 18.35 -4.45 5.08
CA ASN A 222 18.71 -5.79 4.62
C ASN A 222 17.84 -6.85 5.31
N ARG A 223 17.61 -6.74 6.62
CA ARG A 223 16.73 -7.63 7.37
C ARG A 223 15.31 -7.70 6.77
N LYS A 224 14.74 -6.57 6.34
CA LYS A 224 13.42 -6.55 5.67
C LYS A 224 13.46 -7.19 4.29
N LEU A 225 14.54 -6.98 3.54
CA LEU A 225 14.73 -7.58 2.21
C LEU A 225 14.98 -9.10 2.28
N ASP A 226 15.65 -9.59 3.31
CA ASP A 226 15.89 -11.03 3.54
C ASP A 226 14.61 -11.76 3.97
N GLN A 227 13.64 -11.06 4.53
CA GLN A 227 12.32 -11.60 4.88
C GLN A 227 11.36 -11.75 3.69
N LEU A 228 11.76 -11.36 2.48
CA LEU A 228 10.91 -11.51 1.29
C LEU A 228 10.66 -13.00 0.99
N GLU A 229 9.40 -13.34 0.69
CA GLU A 229 8.93 -14.72 0.61
C GLU A 229 8.76 -15.18 -0.84
N GLY A 230 9.31 -16.35 -1.17
CA GLY A 230 9.09 -17.06 -2.43
C GLY A 230 9.55 -16.27 -3.68
N LYS A 231 8.99 -16.61 -4.84
CA LYS A 231 9.33 -15.94 -6.11
C LYS A 231 8.75 -14.52 -6.10
N LEU A 232 9.60 -13.53 -6.29
CA LEU A 232 9.25 -12.12 -6.37
C LEU A 232 8.71 -11.77 -7.77
N MET A 233 7.89 -10.72 -7.85
CA MET A 233 7.60 -10.08 -9.14
C MET A 233 8.85 -9.34 -9.62
N VAL A 234 9.01 -9.22 -10.94
CA VAL A 234 10.19 -8.59 -11.56
C VAL A 234 10.47 -7.20 -10.99
N ILE A 235 9.43 -6.40 -10.78
CA ILE A 235 9.57 -5.06 -10.18
C ILE A 235 10.02 -5.11 -8.70
N GLN A 236 9.57 -6.09 -7.93
CA GLN A 236 9.99 -6.27 -6.54
C GLN A 236 11.45 -6.73 -6.45
N GLU A 237 11.85 -7.61 -7.37
CA GLU A 237 13.25 -8.05 -7.50
C GLU A 237 14.15 -6.86 -7.87
N ALA A 238 13.74 -6.05 -8.84
CA ALA A 238 14.46 -4.85 -9.26
C ALA A 238 14.62 -3.84 -8.10
N GLN A 239 13.55 -3.61 -7.32
CA GLN A 239 13.61 -2.73 -6.15
C GLN A 239 14.55 -3.27 -5.06
N LYS A 240 14.53 -4.59 -4.81
CA LYS A 240 15.47 -5.24 -3.90
C LYS A 240 16.91 -5.02 -4.34
N ILE A 241 17.21 -5.31 -5.61
CA ILE A 241 18.55 -5.16 -6.19
C ILE A 241 19.00 -3.69 -6.12
N LEU A 242 18.12 -2.73 -6.43
CA LEU A 242 18.40 -1.30 -6.34
C LEU A 242 18.86 -0.92 -4.91
N LEU A 243 18.05 -1.25 -3.90
CA LEU A 243 18.32 -0.88 -2.51
C LEU A 243 19.62 -1.54 -2.00
N GLN A 244 19.83 -2.82 -2.31
CA GLN A 244 21.03 -3.54 -1.92
C GLN A 244 22.27 -2.97 -2.60
N GLY A 245 22.17 -2.59 -3.88
CA GLY A 245 23.26 -1.97 -4.62
C GLY A 245 23.64 -0.59 -4.08
N LEU A 246 22.66 0.26 -3.82
CA LEU A 246 22.87 1.58 -3.20
C LEU A 246 23.51 1.45 -1.82
N ALA A 247 23.01 0.55 -0.97
CA ALA A 247 23.60 0.33 0.35
C ALA A 247 25.02 -0.23 0.26
N ALA A 248 25.31 -1.09 -0.73
CA ALA A 248 26.65 -1.62 -0.93
C ALA A 248 27.65 -0.52 -1.37
N LEU A 249 27.19 0.44 -2.19
CA LEU A 249 27.97 1.61 -2.54
C LEU A 249 28.22 2.50 -1.33
N ASP A 250 27.19 2.84 -0.58
CA ASP A 250 27.28 3.68 0.60
C ASP A 250 28.15 3.07 1.71
N LEU A 251 28.12 1.75 1.87
CA LEU A 251 28.95 1.01 2.81
C LEU A 251 30.33 0.63 2.26
N GLN A 252 30.69 1.06 1.05
CA GLN A 252 31.97 0.74 0.38
C GLN A 252 32.24 -0.77 0.30
N GLN A 253 31.21 -1.56 -0.09
CA GLN A 253 31.24 -3.02 -0.21
C GLN A 253 31.28 -3.46 -1.69
N PRO A 254 32.45 -3.41 -2.38
CA PRO A 254 32.54 -3.62 -3.83
C PRO A 254 32.07 -5.01 -4.28
N GLU A 255 32.33 -6.04 -3.47
CA GLU A 255 31.91 -7.42 -3.77
C GLU A 255 30.37 -7.56 -3.80
N ARG A 256 29.70 -6.94 -2.81
CA ARG A 256 28.22 -6.91 -2.76
C ARG A 256 27.65 -6.11 -3.91
N PHE A 257 28.24 -4.97 -4.21
CA PHE A 257 27.82 -4.16 -5.35
C PHE A 257 27.95 -4.92 -6.66
N ARG A 258 29.07 -5.62 -6.88
CA ARG A 258 29.29 -6.46 -8.07
C ARG A 258 28.19 -7.54 -8.18
N ALA A 259 27.89 -8.25 -7.09
CA ALA A 259 26.81 -9.24 -7.07
C ALA A 259 25.44 -8.64 -7.44
N CYS A 260 25.12 -7.42 -6.97
CA CYS A 260 23.91 -6.69 -7.36
C CYS A 260 23.92 -6.31 -8.85
N SER A 261 25.06 -5.86 -9.37
CA SER A 261 25.22 -5.51 -10.79
C SER A 261 24.99 -6.72 -11.71
N ASP A 262 25.54 -7.87 -11.34
CA ASP A 262 25.33 -9.13 -12.07
C ASP A 262 23.87 -9.60 -12.01
N ALA A 263 23.21 -9.42 -10.84
CA ALA A 263 21.79 -9.75 -10.69
C ALA A 263 20.91 -8.83 -11.55
N LEU A 264 21.23 -7.53 -11.64
CA LEU A 264 20.55 -6.57 -12.49
C LEU A 264 20.68 -6.95 -13.97
N ALA A 265 21.90 -7.31 -14.42
CA ALA A 265 22.16 -7.72 -15.79
C ALA A 265 21.37 -8.98 -16.18
N ARG A 266 21.29 -9.97 -15.28
CA ARG A 266 20.45 -11.16 -15.48
C ARG A 266 18.96 -10.81 -15.61
N LEU A 267 18.48 -9.86 -14.83
CA LEU A 267 17.08 -9.44 -14.87
C LEU A 267 16.73 -8.70 -16.15
N GLU A 268 17.65 -7.89 -16.68
CA GLU A 268 17.49 -7.19 -17.97
C GLU A 268 17.41 -8.14 -19.16
N THR A 269 18.21 -9.20 -19.14
CA THR A 269 18.30 -10.17 -20.22
C THR A 269 17.27 -11.29 -20.12
N ALA A 270 16.51 -11.36 -19.03
CA ALA A 270 15.51 -12.40 -18.82
C ALA A 270 14.43 -12.38 -19.91
N PRO A 271 14.07 -13.55 -20.49
CA PRO A 271 13.03 -13.63 -21.49
C PRO A 271 11.68 -13.19 -20.92
N GLY A 272 10.92 -12.38 -21.67
CA GLY A 272 9.62 -11.85 -21.25
C GLY A 272 9.66 -10.58 -20.39
N THR A 273 10.83 -9.96 -20.20
CA THR A 273 10.93 -8.66 -19.52
C THR A 273 10.23 -7.57 -20.33
N LEU A 274 9.20 -6.97 -19.75
CA LEU A 274 8.42 -5.91 -20.40
C LEU A 274 9.25 -4.63 -20.60
N THR A 275 8.95 -3.86 -21.64
CA THR A 275 9.62 -2.57 -21.93
C THR A 275 9.62 -1.61 -20.73
N VAL A 276 8.49 -1.50 -20.03
CA VAL A 276 8.39 -0.66 -18.82
C VAL A 276 9.40 -1.09 -17.75
N THR A 277 9.59 -2.39 -17.58
CA THR A 277 10.57 -2.92 -16.63
C THR A 277 12.00 -2.63 -17.09
N ARG A 278 12.30 -2.77 -18.37
CA ARG A 278 13.63 -2.43 -18.91
C ARG A 278 13.97 -0.96 -18.68
N ASN A 279 13.04 -0.06 -18.94
CA ASN A 279 13.25 1.38 -18.65
C ASN A 279 13.55 1.61 -17.18
N TYR A 280 12.83 0.95 -16.27
CA TYR A 280 13.11 1.05 -14.84
C TYR A 280 14.51 0.52 -14.48
N LEU A 281 14.95 -0.60 -15.06
CA LEU A 281 16.29 -1.14 -14.81
C LEU A 281 17.40 -0.22 -15.34
N GLN A 282 17.16 0.50 -16.45
CA GLN A 282 18.07 1.54 -16.94
C GLN A 282 18.15 2.73 -15.97
N GLU A 283 17.02 3.15 -15.39
CA GLU A 283 17.03 4.17 -14.33
C GLU A 283 17.85 3.71 -13.12
N VAL A 284 17.71 2.45 -12.68
CA VAL A 284 18.52 1.87 -11.60
C VAL A 284 20.03 1.96 -11.90
N ARG A 285 20.45 1.62 -13.12
CA ARG A 285 21.87 1.75 -13.52
C ARG A 285 22.34 3.20 -13.47
N ARG A 286 21.50 4.12 -13.90
CA ARG A 286 21.81 5.55 -13.89
C ARG A 286 21.97 6.06 -12.46
N ASP A 287 21.10 5.64 -11.54
CA ASP A 287 21.17 6.00 -10.13
C ASP A 287 22.46 5.46 -9.49
N TRP A 288 22.83 4.23 -9.79
CA TRP A 288 24.10 3.66 -9.32
C TRP A 288 25.31 4.40 -9.88
N GLN A 289 25.30 4.73 -11.18
CA GLN A 289 26.40 5.48 -11.78
C GLN A 289 26.55 6.87 -11.13
N GLY A 290 25.44 7.58 -10.89
CA GLY A 290 25.46 8.84 -10.15
C GLY A 290 26.06 8.73 -8.75
N ARG A 291 25.74 7.66 -8.02
CA ARG A 291 26.34 7.37 -6.70
C ARG A 291 27.85 7.03 -6.78
N ILE A 292 28.23 6.24 -7.78
CA ILE A 292 29.67 5.89 -8.00
C ILE A 292 30.45 7.17 -8.28
N ASP A 293 29.96 8.02 -9.17
CA ASP A 293 30.61 9.28 -9.52
C ASP A 293 30.72 10.18 -8.29
N LEU A 294 29.64 10.28 -7.48
CA LEU A 294 29.59 11.10 -6.27
C LEU A 294 30.58 10.64 -5.18
N SER A 295 30.77 9.32 -5.04
CA SER A 295 31.66 8.70 -4.05
C SER A 295 33.09 8.54 -4.56
N GLY A 296 33.34 8.90 -5.83
CA GLY A 296 34.63 8.81 -6.47
C GLY A 296 35.58 9.96 -6.13
N PRO A 297 36.80 9.93 -6.72
CA PRO A 297 37.78 10.99 -6.50
C PRO A 297 37.39 12.34 -7.15
N GLU A 298 36.47 12.32 -8.10
CA GLU A 298 35.99 13.48 -8.86
C GLU A 298 34.45 13.59 -8.74
N PRO A 299 33.90 14.02 -7.57
CA PRO A 299 32.46 14.04 -7.32
C PRO A 299 31.67 14.95 -8.29
N GLU A 300 32.35 15.89 -8.94
CA GLU A 300 31.76 16.78 -9.96
C GLU A 300 31.23 16.02 -11.18
N ARG A 301 31.68 14.81 -11.45
CA ARG A 301 31.13 13.95 -12.52
C ARG A 301 29.66 13.62 -12.29
N ALA A 302 29.21 13.65 -11.04
CA ALA A 302 27.78 13.44 -10.71
C ALA A 302 26.89 14.66 -11.01
N LEU A 303 27.45 15.86 -11.24
CA LEU A 303 26.66 17.09 -11.44
C LEU A 303 25.60 16.99 -12.54
N PRO A 304 25.88 16.47 -13.76
CA PRO A 304 24.85 16.37 -14.80
C PRO A 304 23.67 15.50 -14.37
N TYR A 305 23.95 14.40 -13.67
CA TYR A 305 22.93 13.51 -13.12
C TYR A 305 22.11 14.21 -12.04
N ILE A 306 22.76 14.82 -11.05
CA ILE A 306 22.10 15.52 -9.93
C ILE A 306 21.21 16.65 -10.47
N GLN A 307 21.71 17.47 -11.40
CA GLN A 307 20.95 18.56 -12.00
C GLN A 307 19.73 18.11 -12.79
N ASP A 308 19.87 16.99 -13.51
CA ASP A 308 18.75 16.42 -14.24
C ASP A 308 17.67 15.88 -13.30
N GLU A 309 18.03 15.21 -12.19
CA GLU A 309 17.09 14.75 -11.19
C GLU A 309 16.40 15.91 -10.44
N LEU A 310 17.13 16.96 -10.10
CA LEU A 310 16.56 18.19 -9.52
C LEU A 310 15.57 18.88 -10.47
N ARG A 311 15.84 18.90 -11.80
CA ARG A 311 14.91 19.45 -12.81
C ARG A 311 13.63 18.63 -12.95
N LYS A 312 13.69 17.32 -12.77
CA LYS A 312 12.53 16.44 -12.82
C LYS A 312 11.53 16.72 -11.69
N GLY A 313 11.98 17.28 -10.57
CA GLY A 313 11.19 17.88 -9.50
C GLY A 313 10.02 17.03 -8.98
N LYS A 314 10.16 15.69 -9.00
CA LYS A 314 9.03 14.79 -8.81
C LYS A 314 8.43 14.84 -7.39
N HIS A 315 9.28 14.77 -6.37
CA HIS A 315 8.84 14.72 -4.97
C HIS A 315 9.88 15.34 -4.03
N PRO A 316 9.47 16.00 -2.94
CA PRO A 316 10.35 16.59 -1.96
C PRO A 316 11.44 15.67 -1.41
N VAL A 317 11.13 14.39 -1.15
CA VAL A 317 12.13 13.43 -0.65
C VAL A 317 13.33 13.27 -1.60
N PHE A 318 13.08 13.14 -2.90
CA PHE A 318 14.15 13.06 -3.90
C PHE A 318 14.88 14.40 -4.04
N TRP A 319 14.11 15.47 -4.05
CA TRP A 319 14.67 16.81 -4.15
C TRP A 319 15.61 17.13 -2.97
N MET A 320 15.25 16.73 -1.74
CA MET A 320 16.12 16.88 -0.57
C MET A 320 17.39 16.02 -0.68
N ASP A 321 17.26 14.76 -1.12
CA ASP A 321 18.42 13.88 -1.30
C ASP A 321 19.38 14.45 -2.35
N PHE A 322 18.88 14.87 -3.50
CA PHE A 322 19.72 15.45 -4.56
C PHE A 322 20.26 16.84 -4.20
N THR A 323 19.54 17.65 -3.41
CA THR A 323 20.06 18.91 -2.89
C THR A 323 21.22 18.67 -1.92
N PHE A 324 21.14 17.65 -1.09
CA PHE A 324 22.24 17.24 -0.23
C PHE A 324 23.45 16.77 -1.04
N GLN A 325 23.24 15.95 -2.09
CA GLN A 325 24.29 15.52 -3.00
C GLN A 325 24.96 16.72 -3.72
N LEU A 326 24.16 17.70 -4.16
CA LEU A 326 24.69 18.93 -4.77
C LEU A 326 25.58 19.70 -3.79
N ALA A 327 25.10 19.87 -2.54
CA ALA A 327 25.88 20.55 -1.51
C ALA A 327 27.24 19.85 -1.24
N TRP A 328 27.23 18.51 -1.25
CA TRP A 328 28.46 17.72 -1.12
C TRP A 328 29.46 18.00 -2.25
N VAL A 329 29.01 18.01 -3.50
CA VAL A 329 29.86 18.32 -4.66
C VAL A 329 30.34 19.77 -4.58
N GLU A 330 29.51 20.71 -4.16
CA GLU A 330 29.90 22.15 -4.00
C GLU A 330 30.96 22.31 -2.91
N LEU A 331 30.86 21.55 -1.79
CA LEU A 331 31.91 21.54 -0.76
C LEU A 331 33.23 20.99 -1.30
N SER A 332 33.20 19.92 -2.07
CA SER A 332 34.40 19.32 -2.67
C SER A 332 35.09 20.28 -3.65
N GLN A 333 34.33 21.17 -4.30
CA GLN A 333 34.83 22.24 -5.18
C GLN A 333 35.23 23.51 -4.43
N GLY A 334 35.15 23.57 -3.11
CA GLY A 334 35.44 24.77 -2.32
C GLY A 334 34.38 25.86 -2.40
N LYS A 335 33.20 25.60 -2.98
CA LYS A 335 32.09 26.58 -3.12
C LYS A 335 31.25 26.63 -1.83
N LYS A 336 31.89 27.04 -0.72
CA LYS A 336 31.34 26.96 0.65
C LYS A 336 30.02 27.68 0.83
N ASP A 337 29.82 28.85 0.22
CA ASP A 337 28.59 29.64 0.41
C ASP A 337 27.36 28.94 -0.20
N ARG A 338 27.46 28.45 -1.44
CA ARG A 338 26.38 27.71 -2.10
C ARG A 338 26.08 26.42 -1.40
N ALA A 339 27.09 25.65 -1.02
CA ALA A 339 26.93 24.44 -0.25
C ALA A 339 26.21 24.72 1.07
N ARG A 340 26.53 25.82 1.76
CA ARG A 340 25.88 26.23 3.00
C ARG A 340 24.38 26.48 2.82
N GLU A 341 24.00 27.22 1.76
CA GLU A 341 22.58 27.45 1.44
C GLU A 341 21.81 26.13 1.22
N ASN A 342 22.39 25.23 0.43
CA ASN A 342 21.78 23.92 0.17
C ASN A 342 21.70 23.04 1.42
N LEU A 343 22.74 23.00 2.25
CA LEU A 343 22.76 22.26 3.52
C LEU A 343 21.72 22.83 4.51
N GLN A 344 21.59 24.15 4.59
CA GLN A 344 20.60 24.80 5.46
C GLN A 344 19.18 24.37 5.06
N LEU A 345 18.88 24.38 3.77
CA LEU A 345 17.60 23.94 3.23
C LEU A 345 17.30 22.49 3.58
N VAL A 346 18.29 21.59 3.44
CA VAL A 346 18.15 20.18 3.82
C VAL A 346 17.94 20.02 5.34
N ALA A 347 18.73 20.74 6.15
CA ALA A 347 18.62 20.70 7.62
C ALA A 347 17.24 21.16 8.12
N GLU A 348 16.58 22.07 7.40
CA GLU A 348 15.26 22.58 7.75
C GLU A 348 14.13 21.67 7.26
N ARG A 349 14.23 21.10 6.04
CA ARG A 349 13.10 20.48 5.34
C ARG A 349 13.17 18.98 5.13
N ALA A 350 14.29 18.32 5.42
CA ALA A 350 14.43 16.87 5.19
C ALA A 350 13.71 15.99 6.22
N GLY A 351 12.79 16.51 7.00
CA GLY A 351 11.95 15.74 7.93
C GLY A 351 12.74 14.84 8.88
N THR A 352 12.50 13.54 8.85
CA THR A 352 13.24 12.53 9.64
C THR A 352 14.31 11.79 8.84
N MET A 353 14.64 12.23 7.61
CA MET A 353 15.71 11.63 6.81
C MET A 353 17.08 11.78 7.49
N ALA A 354 17.94 10.76 7.37
CA ALA A 354 19.29 10.77 7.96
C ALA A 354 20.15 11.93 7.44
N ILE A 355 19.97 12.34 6.18
CA ILE A 355 20.69 13.48 5.58
C ILE A 355 20.46 14.81 6.31
N ARG A 356 19.35 14.95 7.05
CA ARG A 356 19.08 16.15 7.87
C ARG A 356 20.15 16.36 8.93
N GLU A 357 20.46 15.30 9.68
CA GLU A 357 21.46 15.39 10.75
C GLU A 357 22.88 15.53 10.17
N LYS A 358 23.16 14.87 9.03
CA LYS A 358 24.42 15.07 8.30
C LYS A 358 24.56 16.52 7.80
N ALA A 359 23.50 17.12 7.26
CA ALA A 359 23.53 18.51 6.84
C ALA A 359 23.84 19.46 8.01
N LYS A 360 23.25 19.24 9.19
CA LYS A 360 23.57 20.00 10.40
C LYS A 360 25.04 19.83 10.84
N GLN A 361 25.58 18.61 10.76
CA GLN A 361 26.98 18.35 11.08
C GLN A 361 27.91 19.10 10.13
N LEU A 362 27.67 19.03 8.82
CA LEU A 362 28.44 19.73 7.80
C LEU A 362 28.32 21.27 7.88
N LEU A 363 27.20 21.79 8.34
CA LEU A 363 27.04 23.22 8.63
C LEU A 363 27.91 23.69 9.78
N ASN A 364 28.13 22.83 10.78
CA ASN A 364 28.98 23.15 11.94
C ASN A 364 30.48 22.88 11.69
N ASP A 365 30.82 21.84 10.95
CA ASP A 365 32.19 21.49 10.57
C ASP A 365 32.24 20.98 9.11
N PRO A 366 32.38 21.90 8.14
CA PRO A 366 32.42 21.53 6.72
C PRO A 366 33.60 20.65 6.31
N GLU A 367 34.65 20.57 7.14
CA GLU A 367 35.87 19.82 6.79
C GLU A 367 35.93 18.44 7.43
N ALA A 368 35.09 18.14 8.40
CA ALA A 368 35.13 16.88 9.12
C ALA A 368 34.92 15.65 8.21
N ASP A 369 33.92 15.71 7.34
CA ASP A 369 33.58 14.57 6.47
C ASP A 369 34.34 14.59 5.13
N LEU A 370 34.74 15.78 4.65
CA LEU A 370 35.58 15.89 3.43
C LEU A 370 36.94 15.22 3.62
N LYS A 371 37.53 15.31 4.83
CA LYS A 371 38.83 14.66 5.15
C LYS A 371 38.72 13.12 5.11
N THR A 372 37.57 12.57 5.38
CA THR A 372 37.35 11.12 5.33
C THR A 372 36.92 10.63 3.95
N ASN A 373 36.67 11.54 3.00
CA ASN A 373 36.12 11.27 1.67
C ASN A 373 34.85 10.39 1.72
N LYS A 374 34.03 10.58 2.75
CA LYS A 374 32.82 9.77 2.98
C LYS A 374 31.58 10.61 2.72
N TYR A 375 30.98 10.39 1.57
CA TYR A 375 29.61 10.87 1.29
C TYR A 375 28.59 10.23 2.24
N CYS A 376 28.88 9.04 2.75
CA CYS A 376 27.99 8.18 3.55
C CYS A 376 28.43 8.11 5.01
#